data_daa293fc43f15dc6afb76053623249ac
#
_entry.id   daa293fc43f15dc6afb76053623249ac
#
_cell.length_a   1.000
_cell.length_b   1.000
_cell.length_c   1.000
_cell.angle_alpha   90.00
_cell.angle_beta   90.00
_cell.angle_gamma   90.00
#
_symmetry.space_group_name_H-M   'P 1'
#
loop_
_entity.id
_entity.type
_entity.pdbx_description
1 polymer ?
#
loop_
_entity_poly.entity_id
_entity_poly.type
_entity_poly.pdbx_seq_one_letter_code
_entity_poly.pdbx_strand_id
1 'polypeptide(L)'
;MSEEKKGQQYLAALHQAFPGVVLEESWQTKDQITVTIKVNYLPEVVEVLYYQQGGWLSVLFGNDERQLCGNYAVYYVMSMEQGEKCWLTVRVEVDPNKPEYPSVTPRVPAAVWGEREVRDMYGLVPVGLPDERRLVLPDDWPDELYPLRKDSMDYRQRPAPTTDAET
;
A
#
# COMPACT_ATOMS: atom_id res chain seq x y z
N MET A 1 -1.66 -11.72 -32.90
CA MET A 1 -1.62 -12.70 -31.80
C MET A 1 -1.79 -11.90 -30.51
N SER A 2 -2.90 -12.07 -29.81
CA SER A 2 -3.07 -11.47 -28.49
C SER A 2 -2.09 -12.15 -27.54
N GLU A 3 -1.12 -11.43 -27.01
CA GLU A 3 -0.23 -11.97 -25.99
C GLU A 3 -1.07 -12.41 -24.79
N GLU A 4 -0.89 -13.67 -24.37
CA GLU A 4 -1.63 -14.27 -23.27
C GLU A 4 -1.29 -13.54 -21.95
N LYS A 5 -2.33 -13.08 -21.24
CA LYS A 5 -2.18 -12.40 -19.96
C LYS A 5 -1.78 -13.40 -18.89
N LYS A 6 -0.70 -13.12 -18.17
CA LYS A 6 -0.18 -13.95 -17.08
C LYS A 6 -0.88 -13.62 -15.76
N GLY A 7 -0.79 -14.54 -14.80
CA GLY A 7 -1.30 -14.36 -13.44
C GLY A 7 -2.76 -14.75 -13.24
N GLN A 8 -3.40 -15.33 -14.25
CA GLN A 8 -4.78 -15.81 -14.18
C GLN A 8 -4.99 -16.81 -13.04
N GLN A 9 -4.00 -17.67 -12.77
CA GLN A 9 -4.05 -18.65 -11.67
C GLN A 9 -4.18 -17.98 -10.30
N TYR A 10 -3.49 -16.84 -10.09
CA TYR A 10 -3.54 -16.11 -8.81
C TYR A 10 -4.87 -15.39 -8.64
N LEU A 11 -5.42 -14.83 -9.72
CA LEU A 11 -6.76 -14.24 -9.72
C LEU A 11 -7.83 -15.28 -9.41
N ALA A 12 -7.76 -16.46 -10.06
CA ALA A 12 -8.68 -17.56 -9.79
C ALA A 12 -8.61 -18.00 -8.32
N ALA A 13 -7.40 -18.12 -7.75
CA ALA A 13 -7.21 -18.44 -6.34
C ALA A 13 -7.80 -17.37 -5.41
N LEU A 14 -7.62 -16.07 -5.74
CA LEU A 14 -8.21 -14.98 -4.97
C LEU A 14 -9.75 -14.99 -5.03
N HIS A 15 -10.34 -15.17 -6.21
CA HIS A 15 -11.78 -15.26 -6.35
C HIS A 15 -12.38 -16.46 -5.60
N GLN A 16 -11.66 -17.58 -5.59
CA GLN A 16 -12.08 -18.77 -4.87
C GLN A 16 -11.99 -18.56 -3.34
N ALA A 17 -10.89 -17.97 -2.85
CA ALA A 17 -10.67 -17.75 -1.43
C ALA A 17 -11.54 -16.61 -0.87
N PHE A 18 -11.79 -15.58 -1.67
CA PHE A 18 -12.47 -14.35 -1.26
C PHE A 18 -13.58 -13.93 -2.26
N PRO A 19 -14.71 -14.66 -2.32
CA PRO A 19 -15.79 -14.33 -3.25
C PRO A 19 -16.33 -12.91 -3.06
N GLY A 20 -16.35 -12.11 -4.14
CA GLY A 20 -16.87 -10.74 -4.14
C GLY A 20 -16.00 -9.71 -3.40
N VAL A 21 -14.74 -10.02 -3.11
CA VAL A 21 -13.77 -9.08 -2.49
C VAL A 21 -13.04 -8.27 -3.54
N VAL A 22 -12.69 -8.87 -4.68
CA VAL A 22 -12.09 -8.16 -5.82
C VAL A 22 -13.15 -7.27 -6.46
N LEU A 23 -12.85 -5.97 -6.57
CA LEU A 23 -13.72 -4.94 -7.14
C LEU A 23 -13.38 -4.63 -8.59
N GLU A 24 -12.08 -4.64 -8.91
CA GLU A 24 -11.56 -4.31 -10.23
C GLU A 24 -10.27 -5.08 -10.52
N GLU A 25 -10.08 -5.43 -11.79
CA GLU A 25 -8.86 -6.04 -12.31
C GLU A 25 -8.37 -5.25 -13.51
N SER A 26 -7.09 -4.88 -13.50
CA SER A 26 -6.46 -4.11 -14.57
C SER A 26 -5.11 -4.69 -14.93
N TRP A 27 -4.83 -4.85 -16.21
CA TRP A 27 -3.52 -5.24 -16.73
C TRP A 27 -2.82 -4.04 -17.35
N GLN A 28 -1.71 -3.61 -16.77
CA GLN A 28 -0.85 -2.58 -17.33
C GLN A 28 0.00 -3.15 -18.48
N THR A 29 0.45 -4.39 -18.32
CA THR A 29 1.14 -5.18 -19.33
C THR A 29 0.67 -6.64 -19.24
N LYS A 30 1.18 -7.53 -20.08
CA LYS A 30 0.80 -8.96 -20.05
C LYS A 30 1.14 -9.66 -18.72
N ASP A 31 2.13 -9.14 -17.97
CA ASP A 31 2.66 -9.71 -16.74
C ASP A 31 2.60 -8.77 -15.55
N GLN A 32 1.83 -7.69 -15.64
CA GLN A 32 1.57 -6.74 -14.56
C GLN A 32 0.07 -6.57 -14.36
N ILE A 33 -0.40 -7.02 -13.21
CA ILE A 33 -1.82 -6.99 -12.83
C ILE A 33 -2.00 -6.10 -11.61
N THR A 34 -3.00 -5.27 -11.62
CA THR A 34 -3.49 -4.59 -10.42
C THR A 34 -4.89 -5.09 -10.11
N VAL A 35 -5.10 -5.51 -8.87
CA VAL A 35 -6.41 -5.87 -8.32
C VAL A 35 -6.80 -4.86 -7.25
N THR A 36 -7.92 -4.18 -7.46
CA THR A 36 -8.53 -3.34 -6.43
C THR A 36 -9.46 -4.20 -5.59
N ILE A 37 -9.28 -4.19 -4.27
CA ILE A 37 -10.05 -5.02 -3.35
C ILE A 37 -10.75 -4.17 -2.28
N LYS A 38 -11.73 -4.76 -1.62
CA LYS A 38 -12.33 -4.18 -0.42
C LYS A 38 -11.29 -4.08 0.69
N VAL A 39 -11.08 -2.89 1.24
CA VAL A 39 -10.01 -2.55 2.19
C VAL A 39 -9.99 -3.45 3.43
N ASN A 40 -11.16 -3.87 3.91
CA ASN A 40 -11.28 -4.72 5.12
C ASN A 40 -10.68 -6.12 4.96
N TYR A 41 -10.42 -6.58 3.73
CA TYR A 41 -9.82 -7.89 3.45
C TYR A 41 -8.33 -7.82 3.09
N LEU A 42 -7.74 -6.62 3.19
CA LEU A 42 -6.36 -6.39 2.79
C LEU A 42 -5.36 -7.33 3.48
N PRO A 43 -5.38 -7.50 4.84
CA PRO A 43 -4.41 -8.37 5.51
C PRO A 43 -4.53 -9.83 5.08
N GLU A 44 -5.76 -10.34 4.93
CA GLU A 44 -6.02 -11.73 4.54
C GLU A 44 -5.59 -12.01 3.09
N VAL A 45 -5.88 -11.09 2.19
CA VAL A 45 -5.52 -11.22 0.77
C VAL A 45 -4.01 -11.21 0.60
N VAL A 46 -3.30 -10.27 1.25
CA VAL A 46 -1.84 -10.21 1.17
C VAL A 46 -1.20 -11.43 1.83
N GLU A 47 -1.73 -11.92 2.96
CA GLU A 47 -1.26 -13.14 3.62
C GLU A 47 -1.36 -14.37 2.70
N VAL A 48 -2.49 -14.56 2.02
CA VAL A 48 -2.71 -15.66 1.08
C VAL A 48 -1.74 -15.57 -0.10
N LEU A 49 -1.58 -14.40 -0.69
CA LEU A 49 -0.62 -14.19 -1.79
C LEU A 49 0.81 -14.47 -1.35
N TYR A 50 1.18 -14.03 -0.14
CA TYR A 50 2.55 -14.16 0.38
C TYR A 50 2.88 -15.60 0.74
N TYR A 51 2.07 -16.27 1.58
CA TYR A 51 2.39 -17.58 2.12
C TYR A 51 1.86 -18.74 1.30
N GLN A 52 0.66 -18.62 0.72
CA GLN A 52 0.03 -19.74 0.02
C GLN A 52 0.33 -19.74 -1.48
N GLN A 53 0.48 -18.54 -2.07
CA GLN A 53 0.77 -18.39 -3.49
C GLN A 53 2.26 -18.11 -3.77
N GLY A 54 3.10 -18.07 -2.74
CA GLY A 54 4.55 -17.91 -2.85
C GLY A 54 4.99 -16.57 -3.42
N GLY A 55 4.20 -15.53 -3.19
CA GLY A 55 4.53 -14.17 -3.59
C GLY A 55 5.52 -13.49 -2.64
N TRP A 56 6.36 -12.60 -3.17
CA TRP A 56 7.23 -11.72 -2.41
C TRP A 56 6.67 -10.31 -2.38
N LEU A 57 6.56 -9.71 -1.20
CA LEU A 57 6.24 -8.29 -1.08
C LEU A 57 7.48 -7.48 -1.50
N SER A 58 7.44 -6.93 -2.71
CA SER A 58 8.57 -6.23 -3.30
C SER A 58 8.61 -4.75 -2.92
N VAL A 59 7.45 -4.11 -2.92
CA VAL A 59 7.29 -2.72 -2.50
C VAL A 59 5.87 -2.47 -2.00
N LEU A 60 5.76 -1.55 -1.06
CA LEU A 60 4.50 -1.00 -0.56
C LEU A 60 4.61 0.51 -0.64
N PHE A 61 3.60 1.19 -1.15
CA PHE A 61 3.57 2.64 -1.23
C PHE A 61 2.15 3.18 -1.19
N GLY A 62 2.02 4.45 -0.78
CA GLY A 62 0.78 5.22 -0.87
C GLY A 62 0.73 6.07 -2.12
N ASN A 63 -0.47 6.52 -2.49
CA ASN A 63 -0.68 7.52 -3.51
C ASN A 63 -1.88 8.42 -3.16
N ASP A 64 -1.74 9.71 -3.43
CA ASP A 64 -2.84 10.64 -3.32
C ASP A 64 -3.63 10.68 -4.62
N GLU A 65 -4.72 9.92 -4.66
CA GLU A 65 -5.63 9.80 -5.82
C GLU A 65 -6.92 10.59 -5.64
N ARG A 66 -7.00 11.48 -4.63
CA ARG A 66 -8.21 12.26 -4.35
C ARG A 66 -8.73 13.04 -5.55
N GLN A 67 -7.83 13.52 -6.42
CA GLN A 67 -8.22 14.22 -7.65
C GLN A 67 -8.75 13.28 -8.75
N LEU A 68 -8.47 11.97 -8.67
CA LEU A 68 -8.87 10.97 -9.65
C LEU A 68 -10.15 10.23 -9.24
N CYS A 69 -10.19 9.72 -8.01
CA CYS A 69 -11.29 8.90 -7.51
C CYS A 69 -11.87 9.37 -6.17
N GLY A 70 -11.37 10.48 -5.60
CA GLY A 70 -11.83 11.01 -4.32
C GLY A 70 -11.13 10.40 -3.10
N ASN A 71 -10.32 9.36 -3.26
CA ASN A 71 -9.68 8.61 -2.20
C ASN A 71 -8.16 8.67 -2.26
N TYR A 72 -7.50 8.31 -1.16
CA TYR A 72 -6.12 7.83 -1.19
C TYR A 72 -6.08 6.37 -1.65
N ALA A 73 -4.93 5.91 -2.11
CA ALA A 73 -4.72 4.51 -2.40
C ALA A 73 -3.44 3.99 -1.73
N VAL A 74 -3.46 2.71 -1.33
CA VAL A 74 -2.27 1.98 -0.86
C VAL A 74 -2.07 0.76 -1.74
N TYR A 75 -0.83 0.54 -2.15
CA TYR A 75 -0.43 -0.46 -3.11
C TYR A 75 0.55 -1.44 -2.47
N TYR A 76 0.26 -2.73 -2.56
CA TYR A 76 1.13 -3.83 -2.16
C TYR A 76 1.55 -4.59 -3.41
N VAL A 77 2.77 -4.39 -3.86
CA VAL A 77 3.30 -5.00 -5.09
C VAL A 77 3.98 -6.32 -4.76
N MET A 78 3.42 -7.39 -5.27
CA MET A 78 3.91 -8.75 -5.08
C MET A 78 4.63 -9.25 -6.34
N SER A 79 5.85 -9.75 -6.18
CA SER A 79 6.50 -10.58 -7.22
C SER A 79 6.04 -12.01 -7.06
N MET A 80 5.35 -12.53 -8.06
CA MET A 80 4.84 -13.90 -8.09
C MET A 80 5.80 -14.77 -8.88
N GLU A 81 6.53 -15.67 -8.16
CA GLU A 81 7.63 -16.45 -8.75
C GLU A 81 7.27 -17.93 -9.01
N GLN A 82 6.15 -18.38 -8.44
CA GLN A 82 5.68 -19.76 -8.62
C GLN A 82 4.67 -19.84 -9.77
N GLY A 83 4.88 -20.74 -10.71
CA GLY A 83 4.01 -20.88 -11.88
C GLY A 83 4.17 -19.75 -12.90
N GLU A 84 3.11 -19.01 -13.18
CA GLU A 84 3.14 -17.86 -14.09
C GLU A 84 3.81 -16.67 -13.43
N LYS A 85 5.06 -16.39 -13.78
CA LYS A 85 5.79 -15.23 -13.23
C LYS A 85 5.15 -13.92 -13.67
N CYS A 86 4.74 -13.12 -12.68
CA CYS A 86 4.12 -11.83 -12.91
C CYS A 86 4.25 -10.91 -11.68
N TRP A 87 3.96 -9.64 -11.89
CA TRP A 87 3.73 -8.68 -10.82
C TRP A 87 2.23 -8.60 -10.54
N LEU A 88 1.84 -8.88 -9.30
CA LEU A 88 0.48 -8.73 -8.84
C LEU A 88 0.43 -7.64 -7.78
N THR A 89 -0.25 -6.56 -8.09
CA THR A 89 -0.43 -5.42 -7.19
C THR A 89 -1.81 -5.47 -6.55
N VAL A 90 -1.85 -5.52 -5.24
CA VAL A 90 -3.08 -5.32 -4.46
C VAL A 90 -3.24 -3.84 -4.18
N ARG A 91 -4.33 -3.24 -4.64
CA ARG A 91 -4.70 -1.84 -4.41
C ARG A 91 -5.91 -1.76 -3.48
N VAL A 92 -5.85 -0.88 -2.51
CA VAL A 92 -6.99 -0.52 -1.66
C VAL A 92 -7.20 0.98 -1.67
N GLU A 93 -8.46 1.39 -1.61
CA GLU A 93 -8.84 2.78 -1.44
C GLU A 93 -9.04 3.11 0.03
N VAL A 94 -8.60 4.29 0.43
CA VAL A 94 -8.68 4.79 1.81
C VAL A 94 -9.41 6.13 1.80
N ASP A 95 -10.51 6.21 2.56
CA ASP A 95 -11.34 7.42 2.66
C ASP A 95 -10.54 8.59 3.28
N PRO A 96 -10.45 9.75 2.64
CA PRO A 96 -9.76 10.91 3.20
C PRO A 96 -10.39 11.46 4.49
N ASN A 97 -11.68 11.19 4.74
CA ASN A 97 -12.37 11.59 5.97
C ASN A 97 -12.07 10.64 7.15
N LYS A 98 -11.65 9.42 6.82
CA LYS A 98 -11.19 8.42 7.77
C LYS A 98 -9.96 7.72 7.20
N PRO A 99 -8.79 8.34 7.29
CA PRO A 99 -7.56 7.87 6.62
C PRO A 99 -6.95 6.66 7.34
N GLU A 100 -7.74 5.62 7.55
CA GLU A 100 -7.38 4.39 8.25
C GLU A 100 -7.59 3.17 7.34
N TYR A 101 -6.70 2.18 7.46
CA TYR A 101 -6.82 0.90 6.80
C TYR A 101 -6.20 -0.21 7.67
N PRO A 102 -6.64 -1.48 7.55
CA PRO A 102 -6.08 -2.57 8.36
C PRO A 102 -4.61 -2.81 8.03
N SER A 103 -3.75 -2.86 9.05
CA SER A 103 -2.32 -3.19 8.89
C SER A 103 -2.13 -4.62 8.45
N VAL A 104 -1.26 -4.83 7.47
CA VAL A 104 -0.81 -6.15 7.00
C VAL A 104 0.33 -6.69 7.86
N THR A 105 1.09 -5.81 8.51
CA THR A 105 2.30 -6.17 9.29
C THR A 105 2.09 -7.30 10.30
N PRO A 106 0.97 -7.39 11.07
CA PRO A 106 0.77 -8.49 12.02
C PRO A 106 0.75 -9.88 11.37
N ARG A 107 0.36 -9.96 10.09
CA ARG A 107 0.31 -11.22 9.31
C ARG A 107 1.54 -11.41 8.44
N VAL A 108 2.02 -10.33 7.83
CA VAL A 108 3.19 -10.31 6.93
C VAL A 108 4.18 -9.24 7.42
N PRO A 109 5.14 -9.59 8.29
CA PRO A 109 6.07 -8.63 8.90
C PRO A 109 6.91 -7.82 7.90
N ALA A 110 7.07 -8.30 6.68
CA ALA A 110 7.75 -7.58 5.60
C ALA A 110 7.10 -6.23 5.26
N ALA A 111 5.82 -6.01 5.61
CA ALA A 111 5.09 -4.78 5.34
C ALA A 111 5.45 -3.62 6.28
N VAL A 112 6.10 -3.88 7.42
CA VAL A 112 6.29 -2.90 8.50
C VAL A 112 6.91 -1.58 8.06
N TRP A 113 7.95 -1.63 7.24
CA TRP A 113 8.67 -0.42 6.79
C TRP A 113 7.81 0.43 5.85
N GLY A 114 7.16 -0.21 4.89
CA GLY A 114 6.30 0.50 3.94
C GLY A 114 5.04 1.08 4.61
N GLU A 115 4.43 0.38 5.56
CA GLU A 115 3.28 0.91 6.30
C GLU A 115 3.65 2.11 7.16
N ARG A 116 4.83 2.11 7.79
CA ARG A 116 5.35 3.28 8.52
C ARG A 116 5.65 4.44 7.58
N GLU A 117 6.25 4.18 6.41
CA GLU A 117 6.50 5.21 5.40
C GLU A 117 5.19 5.83 4.89
N VAL A 118 4.19 5.02 4.56
CA VAL A 118 2.86 5.50 4.14
C VAL A 118 2.22 6.37 5.20
N ARG A 119 2.35 6.00 6.48
CA ARG A 119 1.88 6.81 7.61
C ARG A 119 2.59 8.15 7.67
N ASP A 120 3.93 8.18 7.60
CA ASP A 120 4.72 9.40 7.64
C ASP A 120 4.42 10.32 6.46
N MET A 121 4.36 9.77 5.26
CA MET A 121 4.29 10.56 4.02
C MET A 121 2.88 11.04 3.68
N TYR A 122 1.86 10.26 4.03
CA TYR A 122 0.47 10.54 3.65
C TYR A 122 -0.48 10.72 4.84
N GLY A 123 -0.07 10.35 6.07
CA GLY A 123 -0.95 10.33 7.23
C GLY A 123 -2.04 9.27 7.15
N LEU A 124 -1.82 8.21 6.36
CA LEU A 124 -2.71 7.05 6.32
C LEU A 124 -2.34 6.11 7.46
N VAL A 125 -3.28 5.80 8.32
CA VAL A 125 -3.04 5.05 9.57
C VAL A 125 -3.29 3.55 9.35
N PRO A 126 -2.23 2.70 9.35
CA PRO A 126 -2.40 1.25 9.33
C PRO A 126 -2.81 0.77 10.72
N VAL A 127 -4.10 0.49 10.89
CA VAL A 127 -4.68 0.09 12.18
C VAL A 127 -4.18 -1.28 12.59
N GLY A 128 -3.58 -1.37 13.78
CA GLY A 128 -2.94 -2.58 14.27
C GLY A 128 -1.46 -2.73 13.91
N LEU A 129 -0.82 -1.69 13.37
CA LEU A 129 0.62 -1.66 13.16
C LEU A 129 1.35 -1.77 14.51
N PRO A 130 2.25 -2.78 14.69
CA PRO A 130 2.93 -3.00 15.98
C PRO A 130 3.94 -1.92 16.36
N ASP A 131 4.57 -1.28 15.38
CA ASP A 131 5.56 -0.20 15.58
C ASP A 131 5.09 1.09 14.92
N GLU A 132 4.62 2.01 15.75
CA GLU A 132 4.07 3.29 15.30
C GLU A 132 5.08 4.44 15.28
N ARG A 133 6.35 4.19 15.56
CA ARG A 133 7.39 5.23 15.51
C ARG A 133 7.57 5.75 14.09
N ARG A 134 7.89 7.02 13.96
CA ARG A 134 8.26 7.61 12.67
C ARG A 134 9.44 6.87 12.05
N LEU A 135 9.45 6.76 10.72
CA LEU A 135 10.50 6.06 9.97
C LEU A 135 11.38 7.01 9.19
N VAL A 136 10.76 7.90 8.44
CA VAL A 136 11.41 8.77 7.46
C VAL A 136 11.49 10.21 7.96
N LEU A 137 10.42 10.69 8.58
CA LEU A 137 10.35 12.04 9.12
C LEU A 137 11.03 12.11 10.50
N PRO A 138 11.74 13.20 10.82
CA PRO A 138 12.31 13.41 12.14
C PRO A 138 11.21 13.56 13.20
N ASP A 139 11.54 13.31 14.47
CA ASP A 139 10.57 13.31 15.57
C ASP A 139 9.93 14.68 15.80
N ASP A 140 10.65 15.77 15.49
CA ASP A 140 10.19 17.16 15.57
C ASP A 140 9.43 17.65 14.32
N TRP A 141 9.14 16.76 13.37
CA TRP A 141 8.34 17.13 12.21
C TRP A 141 6.92 17.51 12.64
N PRO A 142 6.36 18.63 12.12
CA PRO A 142 5.02 19.06 12.50
C PRO A 142 3.96 17.99 12.23
N ASP A 143 3.07 17.81 13.18
CA ASP A 143 1.90 16.97 13.00
C ASP A 143 1.00 17.53 11.89
N GLU A 144 0.26 16.66 11.22
CA GLU A 144 -0.65 17.00 10.12
C GLU A 144 0.03 17.53 8.85
N LEU A 145 1.36 17.59 8.81
CA LEU A 145 2.12 17.94 7.62
C LEU A 145 2.63 16.67 6.92
N TYR A 146 2.02 16.31 5.81
CA TYR A 146 2.34 15.08 5.08
C TYR A 146 2.96 15.40 3.72
N PRO A 147 4.27 15.13 3.53
CA PRO A 147 5.04 15.64 2.38
C PRO A 147 4.54 15.18 1.00
N LEU A 148 3.92 14.01 0.91
CA LEU A 148 3.49 13.45 -0.37
C LEU A 148 2.00 13.64 -0.67
N ARG A 149 1.26 14.35 0.20
CA ARG A 149 -0.09 14.82 -0.17
C ARG A 149 0.01 15.92 -1.22
N LYS A 150 -0.85 15.89 -2.23
CA LYS A 150 -0.86 16.90 -3.32
C LYS A 150 -1.28 18.31 -2.87
N ASP A 151 -1.94 18.41 -1.73
CA ASP A 151 -2.30 19.66 -1.08
C ASP A 151 -1.32 20.07 0.04
N SER A 152 -0.24 19.29 0.23
CA SER A 152 0.78 19.64 1.20
C SER A 152 1.60 20.84 0.72
N MET A 153 2.19 21.52 1.69
CA MET A 153 2.91 22.79 1.54
C MET A 153 3.90 22.83 0.37
N ASP A 154 4.05 24.00 -0.22
CA ASP A 154 5.24 24.37 -1.01
C ASP A 154 6.49 24.05 -0.16
N TYR A 155 7.45 23.29 -0.71
CA TYR A 155 8.73 22.95 -0.06
C TYR A 155 9.49 24.17 0.48
N ARG A 156 9.17 25.38 0.03
CA ARG A 156 9.69 26.65 0.52
C ARG A 156 9.22 27.02 1.92
N GLN A 157 8.15 26.40 2.40
CA GLN A 157 7.59 26.60 3.74
C GLN A 157 8.02 25.48 4.73
N ARG A 158 9.04 24.72 4.38
CA ARG A 158 9.61 23.69 5.26
C ARG A 158 9.98 24.35 6.60
N PRO A 159 9.55 23.80 7.73
CA PRO A 159 10.00 24.26 9.03
C PRO A 159 11.51 24.29 9.10
N ALA A 160 12.08 25.37 9.61
CA ALA A 160 13.52 25.42 9.86
C ALA A 160 13.87 24.31 10.89
N PRO A 161 14.99 23.60 10.73
CA PRO A 161 15.42 22.65 11.75
C PRO A 161 15.51 23.39 13.08
N THR A 162 14.90 22.85 14.12
CA THR A 162 15.04 23.36 15.48
C THR A 162 16.50 23.20 15.90
N THR A 163 17.22 24.31 16.06
CA THR A 163 18.61 24.34 16.51
C THR A 163 18.68 24.18 18.03
N ASP A 164 18.07 23.16 18.59
CA ASP A 164 18.22 22.81 20.00
C ASP A 164 19.13 21.57 20.14
N ALA A 165 20.38 21.76 19.75
CA ALA A 165 21.46 20.89 20.14
C ALA A 165 22.56 21.74 20.79
N GLU A 166 22.23 22.39 21.89
CA GLU A 166 23.19 22.83 22.88
C GLU A 166 22.87 22.13 24.21
N THR A 167 23.54 21.01 24.44
CA THR A 167 24.27 20.64 25.67
C THR A 167 24.70 19.20 25.60
#